data_f341c10335e78af409cfa53adac9c72f
#
_entry.id   f341c10335e78af409cfa53adac9c72f
#
_cell.length_a   1.000
_cell.length_b   1.000
_cell.length_c   1.000
_cell.angle_alpha   90.00
_cell.angle_beta   90.00
_cell.angle_gamma   90.00
#
_symmetry.space_group_name_H-M   'P 1'
#
loop_
_entity.id
_entity.type
_entity.pdbx_description
1 polymer ?
#
loop_
_entity_poly.entity_id
_entity_poly.type
_entity_poly.pdbx_seq_one_letter_code
_entity_poly.pdbx_strand_id
1 'polypeptide(L)' 'MTYNEFAMDVLELIEECPKDWRSGQSIFNIVDSKYGIARDVQFIDGIDCFYDDNQIDAFLNSAYKRLKNE' A
#
# COMPACT_ATOMS: atom_id res chain seq x y z
N MET A 1 14.15 7.79 1.72
CA MET A 1 13.56 6.46 1.93
C MET A 1 13.73 5.62 0.67
N THR A 2 14.22 4.40 0.79
CA THR A 2 14.29 3.47 -0.33
C THR A 2 12.98 2.69 -0.44
N TYR A 3 12.79 2.04 -1.59
CA TYR A 3 11.62 1.17 -1.77
C TYR A 3 11.58 0.06 -0.69
N ASN A 4 12.73 -0.54 -0.40
CA ASN A 4 12.78 -1.59 0.61
C ASN A 4 12.38 -1.08 1.99
N GLU A 5 12.83 0.10 2.36
CA GLU A 5 12.44 0.71 3.63
C GLU A 5 10.93 0.96 3.69
N PHE A 6 10.36 1.49 2.62
CA PHE A 6 8.92 1.72 2.52
C PHE A 6 8.15 0.41 2.62
N ALA A 7 8.54 -0.59 1.83
CA ALA A 7 7.84 -1.88 1.84
C ALA A 7 7.93 -2.58 3.20
N MET A 8 9.10 -2.56 3.82
CA MET A 8 9.29 -3.17 5.16
C MET A 8 8.43 -2.47 6.21
N ASP A 9 8.36 -1.15 6.15
CA ASP A 9 7.55 -0.37 7.06
C ASP A 9 6.07 -0.75 6.96
N VAL A 10 5.57 -0.87 5.74
CA VAL A 10 4.19 -1.28 5.50
C VAL A 10 3.95 -2.71 5.98
N LEU A 11 4.85 -3.64 5.64
CA LEU A 11 4.68 -5.04 6.00
C LEU A 11 4.72 -5.27 7.52
N GLU A 12 5.52 -4.51 8.25
CA GLU A 12 5.56 -4.61 9.71
C GLU A 12 4.23 -4.21 10.34
N LEU A 13 3.54 -3.26 9.76
CA LEU A 13 2.27 -2.77 10.27
C LEU A 13 1.11 -3.73 10.00
N ILE A 14 1.28 -4.71 9.11
CA ILE A 14 0.24 -5.70 8.85
C ILE A 14 -0.14 -6.47 10.12
N GLU A 15 0.81 -6.72 11.00
CA GLU A 15 0.56 -7.46 12.24
C GLU A 15 -0.42 -6.74 13.16
N GLU A 16 -0.56 -5.43 13.00
CA GLU A 16 -1.50 -4.64 13.80
C GLU A 16 -2.90 -4.58 13.18
N CYS A 17 -3.07 -5.13 11.99
CA CYS A 17 -4.36 -5.15 11.31
C CYS A 17 -5.21 -6.33 11.79
N PRO A 18 -6.55 -6.24 11.67
CA PRO A 18 -7.43 -7.37 11.98
C PRO A 18 -7.02 -8.63 11.22
N LYS A 19 -7.08 -9.77 11.89
CA LYS A 19 -6.57 -11.02 11.33
C LYS A 19 -7.41 -11.55 10.18
N ASP A 20 -8.67 -11.13 10.08
CA ASP A 20 -9.56 -11.54 9.00
C ASP A 20 -9.43 -10.71 7.73
N TRP A 21 -8.58 -9.67 7.75
CA TRP A 21 -8.31 -8.89 6.55
C TRP A 21 -7.34 -9.63 5.64
N ARG A 22 -7.58 -9.55 4.31
CA ARG A 22 -6.61 -10.05 3.34
C ARG A 22 -5.39 -9.13 3.31
N SER A 23 -4.27 -9.67 2.84
CA SER A 23 -3.01 -8.91 2.77
C SER A 23 -3.15 -7.60 1.99
N GLY A 24 -3.79 -7.64 0.82
CA GLY A 24 -3.99 -6.44 0.02
C GLY A 24 -4.85 -5.40 0.70
N GLN A 25 -5.88 -5.85 1.42
CA GLN A 25 -6.74 -4.96 2.19
C GLN A 25 -5.95 -4.26 3.30
N SER A 26 -5.12 -5.01 4.02
CA SER A 26 -4.29 -4.46 5.09
C SER A 26 -3.29 -3.44 4.54
N ILE A 27 -2.61 -3.78 3.45
CA ILE A 27 -1.63 -2.91 2.82
C ILE A 27 -2.28 -1.61 2.35
N PHE A 28 -3.45 -1.69 1.72
CA PHE A 28 -4.17 -0.50 1.28
C PHE A 28 -4.48 0.41 2.46
N ASN A 29 -5.03 -0.15 3.53
CA ASN A 29 -5.42 0.64 4.70
C ASN A 29 -4.22 1.26 5.41
N ILE A 30 -3.10 0.54 5.48
CA ILE A 30 -1.87 1.06 6.07
C ILE A 30 -1.35 2.25 5.26
N VAL A 31 -1.27 2.10 3.94
CA VAL A 31 -0.78 3.17 3.06
C VAL A 31 -1.70 4.38 3.12
N ASP A 32 -3.01 4.14 3.17
CA ASP A 32 -3.98 5.23 3.28
C ASP A 32 -3.83 5.97 4.61
N SER A 33 -3.72 5.24 5.70
CA SER A 33 -3.65 5.81 7.05
C SER A 33 -2.33 6.52 7.31
N LYS A 34 -1.21 5.95 6.87
CA LYS A 34 0.12 6.46 7.20
C LYS A 34 0.61 7.51 6.20
N TYR A 35 0.32 7.32 4.93
CA TYR A 35 0.87 8.19 3.87
C TYR A 35 -0.20 8.99 3.12
N GLY A 36 -1.47 8.60 3.22
CA GLY A 36 -2.57 9.35 2.62
C GLY A 36 -2.63 9.31 1.10
N ILE A 37 -2.02 8.32 0.47
CA ILE A 37 -1.93 8.25 -1.00
C ILE A 37 -2.59 7.01 -1.60
N ALA A 38 -3.16 6.11 -0.77
CA ALA A 38 -3.70 4.86 -1.28
C ALA A 38 -4.83 5.08 -2.30
N ARG A 39 -5.70 6.04 -2.04
CA ARG A 39 -6.82 6.32 -2.94
C ARG A 39 -6.36 6.93 -4.26
N ASP A 40 -5.29 7.71 -4.24
CA ASP A 40 -4.72 8.25 -5.47
C ASP A 40 -4.18 7.12 -6.35
N VAL A 41 -3.50 6.14 -5.75
CA VAL A 41 -3.04 4.97 -6.50
C VAL A 41 -4.23 4.20 -7.06
N GLN A 42 -5.27 3.99 -6.24
CA GLN A 42 -6.45 3.24 -6.64
C GLN A 42 -7.20 3.92 -7.79
N PHE A 43 -7.49 5.20 -7.66
CA PHE A 43 -8.39 5.89 -8.59
C PHE A 43 -7.67 6.60 -9.74
N ILE A 44 -6.46 7.10 -9.52
CA ILE A 44 -5.72 7.80 -10.56
C ILE A 44 -4.85 6.82 -11.35
N ASP A 45 -4.10 5.98 -10.66
CA ASP A 45 -3.21 5.02 -11.32
C ASP A 45 -3.93 3.75 -11.74
N GLY A 46 -5.14 3.52 -11.22
CA GLY A 46 -5.93 2.35 -11.58
C GLY A 46 -5.42 1.05 -11.01
N ILE A 47 -4.67 1.09 -9.91
CA ILE A 47 -4.09 -0.09 -9.26
C ILE A 47 -4.76 -0.27 -7.90
N ASP A 48 -5.42 -1.41 -7.71
CA ASP A 48 -6.25 -1.65 -6.54
C ASP A 48 -5.91 -2.97 -5.87
N CYS A 49 -5.14 -2.93 -4.79
CA CYS A 49 -4.83 -4.11 -4.00
C CYS A 49 -5.88 -4.38 -2.91
N PHE A 50 -6.81 -3.45 -2.67
CA PHE A 50 -7.84 -3.66 -1.65
C PHE A 50 -8.73 -4.85 -2.00
N TYR A 51 -9.10 -4.97 -3.27
CA TYR A 51 -9.96 -6.04 -3.76
C TYR A 51 -9.19 -7.15 -4.48
N ASP A 52 -7.91 -6.95 -4.79
CA ASP A 52 -7.12 -7.90 -5.60
C ASP A 52 -5.70 -8.00 -5.06
N ASP A 53 -5.42 -9.08 -4.32
CA ASP A 53 -4.09 -9.32 -3.74
C ASP A 53 -3.01 -9.46 -4.80
N ASN A 54 -3.37 -9.81 -6.05
CA ASN A 54 -2.39 -9.93 -7.12
C ASN A 54 -1.81 -8.58 -7.54
N GLN A 55 -2.39 -7.48 -7.09
CA GLN A 55 -1.90 -6.14 -7.43
C GLN A 55 -1.06 -5.51 -6.32
N ILE A 56 -0.69 -6.27 -5.29
CA ILE A 56 0.08 -5.74 -4.16
C ILE A 56 1.41 -5.14 -4.63
N ASP A 57 2.17 -5.86 -5.44
CA ASP A 57 3.47 -5.37 -5.91
C ASP A 57 3.34 -4.10 -6.74
N ALA A 58 2.39 -4.09 -7.67
CA ALA A 58 2.13 -2.91 -8.48
C ALA A 58 1.68 -1.73 -7.63
N PHE A 59 0.83 -2.00 -6.64
CA PHE A 59 0.34 -0.97 -5.73
C PHE A 59 1.47 -0.34 -4.92
N LEU A 60 2.34 -1.16 -4.32
CA LEU A 60 3.47 -0.67 -3.53
C LEU A 60 4.45 0.13 -4.39
N ASN A 61 4.72 -0.33 -5.61
CA ASN A 61 5.60 0.40 -6.52
C ASN A 61 5.02 1.77 -6.89
N SER A 62 3.74 1.82 -7.20
CA SER A 62 3.07 3.07 -7.56
C SER A 62 3.02 4.02 -6.38
N ALA A 63 2.70 3.51 -5.19
CA ALA A 63 2.67 4.31 -3.98
C ALA A 63 4.05 4.90 -3.67
N TYR A 64 5.10 4.10 -3.81
CA TYR A 64 6.45 4.57 -3.58
C TYR A 64 6.84 5.69 -4.54
N LYS A 65 6.47 5.56 -5.81
CA LYS A 65 6.76 6.60 -6.80
C LYS A 65 6.09 7.92 -6.44
N ARG A 66 4.86 7.86 -5.94
CA ARG A 66 4.17 9.07 -5.50
C ARG A 66 4.86 9.73 -4.32
N LEU A 67 5.31 8.94 -3.35
CA LEU A 67 6.04 9.46 -2.19
C LEU A 67 7.37 10.08 -2.59
N LYS A 68 8.06 9.46 -3.54
CA LYS A 68 9.37 9.92 -4.01
C LYS A 68 9.27 11.25 -4.75
N ASN A 69 8.16 11.50 -5.41
CA ASN A 69 7.95 12.70 -6.23
C ASN A 69 7.29 13.85 -5.48
N GLU A 70 6.99 13.67 -4.22
CA GLU A 70 6.46 14.74 -3.36
C GLU A 70 7.59 15.57 -2.66
#